data_f1aeae0ead24f5f01ba8716e2fdd1591
#
_entry.id   f1aeae0ead24f5f01ba8716e2fdd1591
#
_cell.length_a   1.000
_cell.length_b   1.000
_cell.length_c   1.000
_cell.angle_alpha   90.00
_cell.angle_beta   90.00
_cell.angle_gamma   90.00
#
_symmetry.space_group_name_H-M   'P 1'
#
loop_
_entity.id
_entity.type
_entity.pdbx_description
1 polymer ?
#
loop_
_entity_poly.entity_id
_entity_poly.type
_entity_poly.pdbx_seq_one_letter_code
_entity_poly.pdbx_strand_id
1 'polypeptide(L)'
;MSSASYIRTVSEFIHFKIDTLIPNKPFSIAPNGFDTSVIDKVKTLPQNSDNLVFAFVGTIYDWHPVESFLCIADTFVAKEPNAKVIFKFYGTNIQDKLKKMVDVSFPNLKKHVVISPKIQNYTLLEKLAGDNVMLLFNDYSIMGTKVFDYLGIRRKMILCYADDKEAKILKQKYYSIDDSGNSSNQLQADLISETNSGIIVKDSIHLLTVLAELYAEFQATGQIACDSHGVEKYSRKIQVERLAELIKEFAAS
;
A
#
# COMPACT_ATOMS: atom_id res chain seq x y z
N MET A 1 12.25 -9.81 27.57
CA MET A 1 10.78 -9.75 27.26
C MET A 1 9.92 -10.49 28.28
N SER A 2 10.38 -11.54 28.94
CA SER A 2 9.59 -12.27 29.98
C SER A 2 9.13 -11.40 31.15
N SER A 3 9.87 -10.33 31.46
CA SER A 3 9.54 -9.35 32.52
C SER A 3 8.57 -8.25 32.10
N ALA A 4 8.15 -8.20 30.83
CA ALA A 4 7.18 -7.20 30.38
C ALA A 4 5.82 -7.46 31.02
N SER A 5 5.18 -6.41 31.54
CA SER A 5 3.82 -6.48 32.08
C SER A 5 2.75 -6.36 31.01
N TYR A 6 3.09 -5.77 29.86
CA TYR A 6 2.19 -5.51 28.76
C TYR A 6 2.92 -5.53 27.40
N ILE A 7 2.23 -5.93 26.35
CA ILE A 7 2.78 -5.99 24.99
C ILE A 7 1.95 -5.08 24.07
N ARG A 8 2.64 -4.23 23.30
CA ARG A 8 2.01 -3.48 22.21
C ARG A 8 2.63 -3.90 20.89
N THR A 9 1.80 -4.21 19.92
CA THR A 9 2.22 -4.64 18.58
C THR A 9 1.53 -3.82 17.49
N VAL A 10 1.98 -3.97 16.23
CA VAL A 10 1.42 -3.26 15.08
C VAL A 10 0.31 -4.04 14.37
N SER A 11 0.15 -5.32 14.67
CA SER A 11 -0.91 -6.17 14.10
C SER A 11 -1.13 -7.41 14.94
N GLU A 12 -2.29 -8.04 14.78
CA GLU A 12 -2.62 -9.33 15.40
C GLU A 12 -1.65 -10.43 14.97
N PHE A 13 -1.24 -10.43 13.71
CA PHE A 13 -0.23 -11.36 13.19
C PHE A 13 1.09 -11.30 13.97
N ILE A 14 1.59 -10.11 14.27
CA ILE A 14 2.79 -9.95 15.11
C ILE A 14 2.50 -10.33 16.57
N HIS A 15 1.31 -10.02 17.08
CA HIS A 15 0.90 -10.44 18.41
C HIS A 15 0.91 -11.98 18.53
N PHE A 16 0.29 -12.68 17.59
CA PHE A 16 0.27 -14.15 17.58
C PHE A 16 1.68 -14.75 17.67
N LYS A 17 2.64 -14.22 16.89
CA LYS A 17 4.04 -14.65 16.97
C LYS A 17 4.68 -14.40 18.33
N ILE A 18 4.40 -13.26 18.96
CA ILE A 18 4.94 -12.94 20.27
C ILE A 18 4.31 -13.85 21.32
N ASP A 19 3.01 -14.13 21.22
CA ASP A 19 2.27 -14.97 22.16
C ASP A 19 2.77 -16.44 22.17
N THR A 20 3.26 -16.96 21.02
CA THR A 20 3.95 -18.26 20.99
C THR A 20 5.24 -18.30 21.79
N LEU A 21 5.90 -17.15 22.01
CA LEU A 21 7.14 -17.03 22.76
C LEU A 21 6.92 -16.62 24.23
N ILE A 22 5.89 -15.81 24.47
CA ILE A 22 5.58 -15.20 25.76
C ILE A 22 4.06 -15.20 25.93
N PRO A 23 3.47 -16.34 26.28
CA PRO A 23 2.02 -16.50 26.30
C PRO A 23 1.34 -15.71 27.44
N ASN A 24 0.05 -15.42 27.24
CA ASN A 24 -0.84 -14.87 28.27
C ASN A 24 -0.46 -13.46 28.78
N LYS A 25 0.22 -12.66 27.98
CA LYS A 25 0.47 -11.24 28.34
C LYS A 25 -0.69 -10.37 27.85
N PRO A 26 -1.16 -9.41 28.66
CA PRO A 26 -2.06 -8.37 28.19
C PRO A 26 -1.44 -7.64 27.00
N PHE A 27 -2.26 -7.33 25.99
CA PHE A 27 -1.76 -6.68 24.78
C PHE A 27 -2.72 -5.65 24.20
N SER A 28 -2.19 -4.78 23.33
CA SER A 28 -2.97 -3.95 22.42
C SER A 28 -2.35 -3.91 21.02
N ILE A 29 -3.21 -3.72 20.03
CA ILE A 29 -2.81 -3.47 18.67
C ILE A 29 -2.80 -1.96 18.44
N ALA A 30 -1.66 -1.45 17.98
CA ALA A 30 -1.52 -0.08 17.52
C ALA A 30 -0.85 -0.10 16.16
N PRO A 31 -1.63 -0.06 15.09
CA PRO A 31 -1.10 -0.05 13.72
C PRO A 31 -0.08 1.07 13.53
N ASN A 32 0.77 0.94 12.53
CA ASN A 32 1.56 2.07 12.04
C ASN A 32 0.61 3.20 11.60
N GLY A 33 1.16 4.40 11.43
CA GLY A 33 0.36 5.54 11.04
C GLY A 33 1.18 6.57 10.27
N PHE A 34 0.48 7.54 9.69
CA PHE A 34 1.09 8.67 9.01
C PHE A 34 1.38 9.83 9.96
N ASP A 35 2.33 10.68 9.57
CA ASP A 35 2.71 11.88 10.31
C ASP A 35 1.88 13.08 9.83
N THR A 36 0.96 13.55 10.67
CA THR A 36 0.10 14.70 10.33
C THR A 36 0.89 15.97 10.08
N SER A 37 2.04 16.17 10.74
CA SER A 37 2.85 17.38 10.55
C SER A 37 3.43 17.51 9.13
N VAL A 38 3.60 16.38 8.46
CA VAL A 38 4.07 16.30 7.08
C VAL A 38 2.88 16.21 6.10
N ILE A 39 1.95 15.32 6.37
CA ILE A 39 0.79 15.07 5.50
C ILE A 39 -0.08 16.33 5.32
N ASP A 40 -0.30 17.09 6.37
CA ASP A 40 -1.13 18.32 6.30
C ASP A 40 -0.56 19.39 5.34
N LYS A 41 0.73 19.34 5.07
CA LYS A 41 1.40 20.25 4.11
C LYS A 41 1.23 19.83 2.66
N VAL A 42 1.00 18.54 2.40
CA VAL A 42 1.01 17.98 1.04
C VAL A 42 -0.34 17.46 0.56
N LYS A 43 -1.25 17.05 1.46
CA LYS A 43 -2.53 16.41 1.10
C LYS A 43 -3.45 17.28 0.22
N THR A 44 -3.27 18.61 0.26
CA THR A 44 -4.04 19.58 -0.53
C THR A 44 -3.40 19.90 -1.89
N LEU A 45 -2.24 19.34 -2.19
CA LEU A 45 -1.63 19.53 -3.51
C LEU A 45 -2.54 18.97 -4.60
N PRO A 46 -2.65 19.66 -5.75
CA PRO A 46 -3.47 19.18 -6.86
C PRO A 46 -2.89 17.90 -7.44
N GLN A 47 -3.77 17.04 -7.92
CA GLN A 47 -3.38 15.87 -8.72
C GLN A 47 -2.84 16.29 -10.09
N ASN A 48 -2.03 15.42 -10.69
CA ASN A 48 -1.60 15.57 -12.08
C ASN A 48 -2.82 15.55 -13.01
N SER A 49 -2.97 16.56 -13.84
CA SER A 49 -4.05 16.70 -14.81
C SER A 49 -3.64 16.36 -16.25
N ASP A 50 -2.32 16.24 -16.50
CA ASP A 50 -1.80 15.94 -17.84
C ASP A 50 -1.78 14.44 -18.12
N ASN A 51 -1.49 13.64 -17.09
CA ASN A 51 -1.42 12.19 -17.17
C ASN A 51 -2.09 11.56 -15.94
N LEU A 52 -2.78 10.44 -16.14
CA LEU A 52 -3.16 9.55 -15.05
C LEU A 52 -1.91 8.84 -14.51
N VAL A 53 -1.55 9.12 -13.28
CA VAL A 53 -0.31 8.60 -12.67
C VAL A 53 -0.63 7.57 -11.59
N PHE A 54 -0.11 6.36 -11.78
CA PHE A 54 -0.07 5.30 -10.77
C PHE A 54 1.31 5.27 -10.12
N ALA A 55 1.37 5.31 -8.80
CA ALA A 55 2.64 5.37 -8.06
C ALA A 55 2.80 4.23 -7.07
N PHE A 56 3.90 3.49 -7.17
CA PHE A 56 4.34 2.47 -6.22
C PHE A 56 5.59 2.95 -5.48
N VAL A 57 5.67 2.67 -4.18
CA VAL A 57 6.84 3.00 -3.35
C VAL A 57 7.27 1.80 -2.52
N GLY A 58 8.54 1.47 -2.57
CA GLY A 58 9.16 0.56 -1.62
C GLY A 58 9.68 -0.74 -2.22
N THR A 59 9.85 -1.72 -1.36
CA THR A 59 10.40 -3.03 -1.72
C THR A 59 9.39 -3.85 -2.51
N ILE A 60 9.86 -4.45 -3.60
CA ILE A 60 9.12 -5.47 -4.33
C ILE A 60 9.66 -6.82 -3.87
N TYR A 61 8.79 -7.66 -3.34
CA TYR A 61 9.09 -9.00 -2.86
C TYR A 61 8.76 -10.06 -3.93
N ASP A 62 9.27 -11.28 -3.76
CA ASP A 62 9.10 -12.34 -4.74
C ASP A 62 7.63 -12.79 -4.91
N TRP A 63 6.78 -12.57 -3.89
CA TRP A 63 5.34 -12.84 -3.99
C TRP A 63 4.53 -11.69 -4.59
N HIS A 64 5.13 -10.52 -4.85
CA HIS A 64 4.42 -9.41 -5.48
C HIS A 64 4.21 -9.68 -6.98
N PRO A 65 2.98 -9.57 -7.50
CA PRO A 65 2.65 -9.91 -8.87
C PRO A 65 3.05 -8.81 -9.86
N VAL A 66 4.29 -8.28 -9.73
CA VAL A 66 4.75 -7.13 -10.53
C VAL A 66 4.79 -7.42 -12.02
N GLU A 67 5.20 -8.63 -12.41
CA GLU A 67 5.25 -9.03 -13.82
C GLU A 67 3.84 -9.13 -14.41
N SER A 68 2.92 -9.76 -13.68
CA SER A 68 1.50 -9.82 -14.05
C SER A 68 0.87 -8.43 -14.17
N PHE A 69 1.18 -7.54 -13.22
CA PHE A 69 0.73 -6.14 -13.26
C PHE A 69 1.23 -5.44 -14.53
N LEU A 70 2.53 -5.56 -14.85
CA LEU A 70 3.11 -4.93 -16.03
C LEU A 70 2.53 -5.51 -17.33
N CYS A 71 2.27 -6.81 -17.40
CA CYS A 71 1.63 -7.45 -18.54
C CYS A 71 0.24 -6.86 -18.82
N ILE A 72 -0.57 -6.65 -17.78
CA ILE A 72 -1.90 -6.05 -17.92
C ILE A 72 -1.81 -4.56 -18.28
N ALA A 73 -0.87 -3.83 -17.66
CA ALA A 73 -0.62 -2.43 -17.99
C ALA A 73 -0.17 -2.27 -19.46
N ASP A 74 0.70 -3.15 -19.97
CA ASP A 74 1.13 -3.19 -21.38
C ASP A 74 -0.06 -3.47 -22.32
N THR A 75 -0.91 -4.42 -21.95
CA THR A 75 -2.14 -4.74 -22.67
C THR A 75 -3.10 -3.56 -22.72
N PHE A 76 -3.25 -2.85 -21.59
CA PHE A 76 -4.09 -1.65 -21.49
C PHE A 76 -3.58 -0.55 -22.44
N VAL A 77 -2.29 -0.24 -22.37
CA VAL A 77 -1.66 0.79 -23.21
C VAL A 77 -1.71 0.40 -24.71
N ALA A 78 -1.56 -0.89 -25.04
CA ALA A 78 -1.70 -1.35 -26.43
C ALA A 78 -3.10 -1.15 -26.99
N LYS A 79 -4.14 -1.27 -26.16
CA LYS A 79 -5.55 -1.01 -26.54
C LYS A 79 -5.86 0.48 -26.63
N GLU A 80 -5.15 1.30 -25.86
CA GLU A 80 -5.32 2.75 -25.77
C GLU A 80 -4.02 3.48 -26.17
N PRO A 81 -3.60 3.47 -27.46
CA PRO A 81 -2.27 3.94 -27.87
C PRO A 81 -1.97 5.41 -27.56
N ASN A 82 -3.01 6.22 -27.35
CA ASN A 82 -2.94 7.63 -27.00
C ASN A 82 -3.18 7.87 -25.49
N ALA A 83 -3.20 6.81 -24.68
CA ALA A 83 -3.44 6.94 -23.26
C ALA A 83 -2.37 7.83 -22.61
N LYS A 84 -2.82 8.86 -21.92
CA LYS A 84 -2.00 9.70 -21.07
C LYS A 84 -1.90 9.06 -19.69
N VAL A 85 -1.11 7.98 -19.58
CA VAL A 85 -0.92 7.21 -18.35
C VAL A 85 0.56 7.03 -18.06
N ILE A 86 0.93 7.11 -16.78
CA ILE A 86 2.30 6.88 -16.30
C ILE A 86 2.26 5.96 -15.08
N PHE A 87 3.11 4.96 -15.06
CA PHE A 87 3.36 4.08 -13.93
C PHE A 87 4.71 4.42 -13.30
N LYS A 88 4.70 4.97 -12.09
CA LYS A 88 5.92 5.38 -11.37
C LYS A 88 6.29 4.38 -10.29
N PHE A 89 7.57 4.03 -10.25
CA PHE A 89 8.14 3.17 -9.22
C PHE A 89 9.26 3.93 -8.49
N TYR A 90 9.07 4.21 -7.19
CA TYR A 90 10.01 4.96 -6.38
C TYR A 90 10.79 4.06 -5.43
N GLY A 91 12.12 4.09 -5.50
CA GLY A 91 13.01 3.47 -4.52
C GLY A 91 12.88 1.96 -4.39
N THR A 92 12.53 1.25 -5.47
CA THR A 92 12.42 -0.20 -5.44
C THR A 92 13.79 -0.86 -5.35
N ASN A 93 13.85 -2.05 -4.72
CA ASN A 93 15.06 -2.84 -4.59
C ASN A 93 15.48 -3.56 -5.89
N ILE A 94 14.59 -3.60 -6.91
CA ILE A 94 14.80 -4.33 -8.16
C ILE A 94 14.79 -3.40 -9.39
N GLN A 95 15.31 -2.18 -9.27
CA GLN A 95 15.23 -1.15 -10.33
C GLN A 95 15.73 -1.65 -11.69
N ASP A 96 16.92 -2.27 -11.74
CA ASP A 96 17.52 -2.76 -12.99
C ASP A 96 16.72 -3.94 -13.58
N LYS A 97 16.24 -4.86 -12.72
CA LYS A 97 15.39 -5.97 -13.15
C LYS A 97 14.07 -5.43 -13.72
N LEU A 98 13.45 -4.46 -13.03
CA LEU A 98 12.20 -3.84 -13.47
C LEU A 98 12.38 -3.13 -14.82
N LYS A 99 13.45 -2.36 -14.97
CA LYS A 99 13.80 -1.70 -16.23
C LYS A 99 13.97 -2.71 -17.36
N LYS A 100 14.74 -3.79 -17.11
CA LYS A 100 14.93 -4.86 -18.11
C LYS A 100 13.61 -5.53 -18.49
N MET A 101 12.73 -5.79 -17.54
CA MET A 101 11.40 -6.36 -17.81
C MET A 101 10.60 -5.45 -18.75
N VAL A 102 10.55 -4.14 -18.46
CA VAL A 102 9.85 -3.16 -19.31
C VAL A 102 10.47 -3.09 -20.70
N ASP A 103 11.80 -3.02 -20.78
CA ASP A 103 12.50 -2.87 -22.07
C ASP A 103 12.37 -4.09 -22.99
N VAL A 104 12.31 -5.30 -22.43
CA VAL A 104 12.34 -6.56 -23.18
C VAL A 104 10.97 -7.18 -23.34
N SER A 105 10.18 -7.23 -22.26
CA SER A 105 8.93 -8.00 -22.22
C SER A 105 7.68 -7.17 -22.46
N PHE A 106 7.74 -5.83 -22.18
CA PHE A 106 6.58 -4.95 -22.22
C PHE A 106 6.83 -3.70 -23.08
N PRO A 107 6.94 -3.86 -24.42
CA PRO A 107 7.41 -2.80 -25.31
C PRO A 107 6.48 -1.57 -25.35
N ASN A 108 5.16 -1.75 -25.13
CA ASN A 108 4.22 -0.62 -25.13
C ASN A 108 4.41 0.26 -23.89
N LEU A 109 4.95 -0.28 -22.79
CA LEU A 109 5.17 0.47 -21.54
C LEU A 109 6.44 1.34 -21.54
N LYS A 110 7.35 1.23 -22.49
CA LYS A 110 8.65 1.94 -22.46
C LYS A 110 8.54 3.44 -22.20
N LYS A 111 7.54 4.11 -22.77
CA LYS A 111 7.28 5.54 -22.56
C LYS A 111 6.32 5.85 -21.40
N HIS A 112 5.77 4.83 -20.77
CA HIS A 112 4.76 4.95 -19.73
C HIS A 112 5.26 4.56 -18.34
N VAL A 113 6.48 4.02 -18.23
CA VAL A 113 7.07 3.62 -16.95
C VAL A 113 8.22 4.54 -16.57
N VAL A 114 8.18 5.05 -15.34
CA VAL A 114 9.24 5.88 -14.74
C VAL A 114 9.74 5.17 -13.49
N ILE A 115 11.02 4.84 -13.47
CA ILE A 115 11.70 4.23 -12.34
C ILE A 115 12.63 5.26 -11.72
N SER A 116 12.42 5.58 -10.44
CA SER A 116 13.18 6.59 -9.71
C SER A 116 13.93 5.98 -8.53
N PRO A 117 15.13 6.48 -8.21
CA PRO A 117 15.84 6.04 -7.02
C PRO A 117 15.10 6.42 -5.74
N LYS A 118 15.61 5.94 -4.60
CA LYS A 118 15.10 6.35 -3.29
C LYS A 118 15.33 7.85 -3.09
N ILE A 119 14.30 8.56 -2.69
CA ILE A 119 14.32 10.00 -2.39
C ILE A 119 13.92 10.26 -0.94
N GLN A 120 14.18 11.46 -0.44
CA GLN A 120 13.82 11.86 0.91
C GLN A 120 12.30 11.80 1.11
N ASN A 121 11.89 11.46 2.33
CA ASN A 121 10.48 11.17 2.65
C ASN A 121 9.54 12.35 2.36
N TYR A 122 9.92 13.57 2.71
CA TYR A 122 9.08 14.75 2.45
C TYR A 122 8.87 14.97 0.95
N THR A 123 9.96 15.01 0.17
CA THR A 123 9.88 15.14 -1.29
C THR A 123 9.13 13.99 -1.96
N LEU A 124 9.23 12.77 -1.39
CA LEU A 124 8.43 11.65 -1.86
C LEU A 124 6.93 11.90 -1.64
N LEU A 125 6.54 12.34 -0.46
CA LEU A 125 5.14 12.61 -0.13
C LEU A 125 4.55 13.75 -0.98
N GLU A 126 5.33 14.79 -1.29
CA GLU A 126 4.92 15.84 -2.23
C GLU A 126 4.63 15.27 -3.62
N LYS A 127 5.52 14.41 -4.13
CA LYS A 127 5.33 13.74 -5.44
C LYS A 127 4.10 12.84 -5.44
N LEU A 128 3.94 12.01 -4.41
CA LEU A 128 2.79 11.11 -4.27
C LEU A 128 1.46 11.87 -4.13
N ALA A 129 1.47 13.00 -3.42
CA ALA A 129 0.29 13.86 -3.33
C ALA A 129 -0.08 14.49 -4.68
N GLY A 130 0.89 14.70 -5.57
CA GLY A 130 0.66 15.11 -6.95
C GLY A 130 0.26 13.96 -7.90
N ASP A 131 0.51 12.71 -7.53
CA ASP A 131 0.10 11.55 -8.33
C ASP A 131 -1.39 11.21 -8.07
N ASN A 132 -2.04 10.45 -8.98
CA ASN A 132 -3.49 10.25 -8.93
C ASN A 132 -3.89 9.00 -8.13
N VAL A 133 -3.17 7.88 -8.33
CA VAL A 133 -3.51 6.56 -7.79
C VAL A 133 -2.29 5.93 -7.15
N MET A 134 -2.45 5.42 -5.94
CA MET A 134 -1.40 4.71 -5.22
C MET A 134 -1.52 3.21 -5.47
N LEU A 135 -0.46 2.60 -5.99
CA LEU A 135 -0.38 1.16 -6.23
C LEU A 135 0.18 0.45 -5.00
N LEU A 136 -0.50 -0.60 -4.58
CA LEU A 136 -0.06 -1.56 -3.58
C LEU A 136 -0.04 -2.96 -4.18
N PHE A 137 1.01 -3.72 -3.86
CA PHE A 137 0.99 -5.18 -3.99
C PHE A 137 0.64 -5.79 -2.64
N ASN A 138 -0.13 -6.89 -2.66
CA ASN A 138 -0.72 -7.44 -1.46
C ASN A 138 0.33 -8.15 -0.58
N ASP A 139 0.45 -7.69 0.65
CA ASP A 139 1.30 -8.28 1.70
C ASP A 139 0.51 -9.20 2.65
N TYR A 140 -0.79 -9.39 2.38
CA TYR A 140 -1.69 -10.28 3.13
C TYR A 140 -1.71 -9.98 4.63
N SER A 141 -1.20 -10.89 5.47
CA SER A 141 -1.15 -10.74 6.94
C SER A 141 -0.10 -9.72 7.44
N ILE A 142 0.63 -9.07 6.52
CA ILE A 142 1.61 -8.04 6.88
C ILE A 142 1.08 -6.66 6.48
N MET A 143 1.25 -5.70 7.36
CA MET A 143 0.88 -4.30 7.12
C MET A 143 2.13 -3.46 6.96
N GLY A 144 2.49 -3.15 5.72
CA GLY A 144 3.57 -2.23 5.40
C GLY A 144 3.26 -0.79 5.86
N THR A 145 4.29 0.03 6.05
CA THR A 145 4.12 1.42 6.52
C THR A 145 3.57 2.35 5.44
N LYS A 146 3.83 2.07 4.15
CA LYS A 146 3.49 2.96 3.04
C LYS A 146 1.98 3.10 2.79
N VAL A 147 1.20 2.09 3.13
CA VAL A 147 -0.26 2.17 3.05
C VAL A 147 -0.81 3.34 3.90
N PHE A 148 -0.18 3.63 5.05
CA PHE A 148 -0.59 4.74 5.90
C PHE A 148 -0.20 6.10 5.32
N ASP A 149 0.96 6.22 4.66
CA ASP A 149 1.31 7.43 3.92
C ASP A 149 0.29 7.70 2.81
N TYR A 150 -0.10 6.67 2.05
CA TYR A 150 -1.13 6.75 0.99
C TYR A 150 -2.50 7.14 1.54
N LEU A 151 -2.87 6.55 2.67
CA LEU A 151 -4.11 6.88 3.38
C LEU A 151 -4.12 8.35 3.82
N GLY A 152 -3.00 8.83 4.38
CA GLY A 152 -2.85 10.21 4.84
C GLY A 152 -2.97 11.24 3.73
N ILE A 153 -2.35 11.02 2.57
CA ILE A 153 -2.44 11.93 1.42
C ILE A 153 -3.78 11.86 0.68
N ARG A 154 -4.65 10.91 1.07
CA ARG A 154 -6.00 10.76 0.51
C ARG A 154 -6.03 10.61 -1.00
N ARG A 155 -5.17 9.76 -1.53
CA ARG A 155 -5.23 9.32 -2.93
C ARG A 155 -5.83 7.91 -3.00
N LYS A 156 -6.64 7.67 -4.04
CA LYS A 156 -7.25 6.36 -4.27
C LYS A 156 -6.16 5.29 -4.38
N MET A 157 -6.30 4.21 -3.63
CA MET A 157 -5.38 3.07 -3.69
C MET A 157 -5.94 1.98 -4.61
N ILE A 158 -5.06 1.25 -5.29
CA ILE A 158 -5.38 -0.05 -5.88
C ILE A 158 -4.46 -1.10 -5.25
N LEU A 159 -5.05 -2.19 -4.79
CA LEU A 159 -4.35 -3.31 -4.15
C LEU A 159 -4.37 -4.53 -5.07
N CYS A 160 -3.24 -4.99 -5.56
CA CYS A 160 -3.07 -6.14 -6.46
C CYS A 160 -2.28 -7.27 -5.78
N TYR A 161 -2.74 -8.52 -5.72
CA TYR A 161 -4.09 -9.00 -5.99
C TYR A 161 -4.65 -9.63 -4.72
N ALA A 162 -5.98 -9.60 -4.53
CA ALA A 162 -6.61 -10.24 -3.39
C ALA A 162 -6.58 -11.77 -3.51
N ASP A 163 -6.79 -12.28 -4.72
CA ASP A 163 -6.83 -13.71 -5.04
C ASP A 163 -5.61 -14.14 -5.87
N ASP A 164 -4.50 -14.38 -5.17
CA ASP A 164 -3.27 -14.92 -5.75
C ASP A 164 -2.74 -16.04 -4.86
N LYS A 165 -3.04 -17.28 -5.23
CA LYS A 165 -2.64 -18.46 -4.47
C LYS A 165 -1.13 -18.69 -4.47
N GLU A 166 -0.46 -18.41 -5.61
CA GLU A 166 0.99 -18.57 -5.74
C GLU A 166 1.72 -17.55 -4.87
N ALA A 167 1.27 -16.30 -4.89
CA ALA A 167 1.81 -15.25 -4.03
C ALA A 167 1.68 -15.60 -2.54
N LYS A 168 0.54 -16.13 -2.12
CA LYS A 168 0.33 -16.59 -0.73
C LYS A 168 1.34 -17.68 -0.33
N ILE A 169 1.55 -18.69 -1.19
CA ILE A 169 2.51 -19.77 -0.96
C ILE A 169 3.95 -19.24 -0.88
N LEU A 170 4.35 -18.36 -1.80
CA LEU A 170 5.68 -17.75 -1.80
C LEU A 170 5.93 -16.93 -0.54
N LYS A 171 4.94 -16.14 -0.11
CA LYS A 171 5.04 -15.35 1.11
C LYS A 171 5.17 -16.21 2.36
N GLN A 172 4.37 -17.27 2.49
CA GLN A 172 4.46 -18.22 3.61
C GLN A 172 5.85 -18.86 3.66
N LYS A 173 6.40 -19.28 2.52
CA LYS A 173 7.74 -19.83 2.43
C LYS A 173 8.80 -18.82 2.85
N TYR A 174 8.70 -17.58 2.41
CA TYR A 174 9.67 -16.51 2.74
C TYR A 174 9.74 -16.23 4.24
N TYR A 175 8.59 -16.13 4.90
CA TYR A 175 8.54 -15.83 6.33
C TYR A 175 8.60 -17.07 7.22
N SER A 176 8.57 -18.28 6.66
CA SER A 176 8.48 -19.53 7.41
C SER A 176 7.32 -19.55 8.41
N ILE A 177 6.15 -19.02 8.04
CA ILE A 177 5.02 -18.80 8.93
C ILE A 177 3.75 -19.29 8.26
N ASP A 178 3.02 -20.08 9.02
CA ASP A 178 1.65 -20.41 8.73
C ASP A 178 0.74 -19.22 9.08
N ASP A 179 -0.07 -18.76 8.11
CA ASP A 179 -1.09 -17.71 8.30
C ASP A 179 -2.39 -18.30 8.87
N SER A 180 -2.43 -19.55 9.34
CA SER A 180 -3.60 -20.25 9.86
C SER A 180 -4.12 -19.76 11.23
N GLY A 181 -3.51 -18.70 11.79
CA GLY A 181 -3.97 -18.06 13.01
C GLY A 181 -5.32 -17.35 12.87
N ASN A 182 -5.95 -16.99 13.99
CA ASN A 182 -7.26 -16.31 14.08
C ASN A 182 -7.27 -14.86 13.58
N SER A 183 -6.16 -14.34 13.05
CA SER A 183 -6.06 -12.97 12.53
C SER A 183 -6.41 -12.91 11.05
N SER A 184 -6.87 -11.75 10.59
CA SER A 184 -7.04 -11.50 9.16
C SER A 184 -5.73 -11.73 8.41
N ASN A 185 -5.82 -12.43 7.29
CA ASN A 185 -4.74 -12.57 6.33
C ASN A 185 -4.87 -11.59 5.14
N GLN A 186 -5.66 -10.53 5.29
CA GLN A 186 -5.96 -9.52 4.26
C GLN A 186 -5.88 -8.09 4.84
N LEU A 187 -4.89 -7.82 5.68
CA LEU A 187 -4.83 -6.57 6.47
C LEU A 187 -4.90 -5.29 5.63
N GLN A 188 -4.27 -5.26 4.46
CA GLN A 188 -4.34 -4.10 3.57
C GLN A 188 -5.72 -3.95 2.93
N ALA A 189 -6.35 -5.06 2.53
CA ALA A 189 -7.69 -5.06 1.96
C ALA A 189 -8.74 -4.63 3.00
N ASP A 190 -8.60 -5.12 4.23
CA ASP A 190 -9.47 -4.73 5.35
C ASP A 190 -9.38 -3.22 5.63
N LEU A 191 -8.16 -2.67 5.67
CA LEU A 191 -7.92 -1.24 5.85
C LEU A 191 -8.55 -0.41 4.72
N ILE A 192 -8.35 -0.82 3.46
CA ILE A 192 -8.91 -0.13 2.30
C ILE A 192 -10.44 -0.16 2.31
N SER A 193 -11.03 -1.31 2.65
CA SER A 193 -12.49 -1.47 2.76
C SER A 193 -13.06 -0.64 3.90
N GLU A 194 -12.43 -0.67 5.09
CA GLU A 194 -12.87 0.07 6.27
C GLU A 194 -12.84 1.58 6.04
N THR A 195 -11.86 2.07 5.30
CA THR A 195 -11.66 3.50 5.07
C THR A 195 -12.24 4.00 3.75
N ASN A 196 -12.79 3.13 2.91
CA ASN A 196 -13.22 3.45 1.55
C ASN A 196 -12.13 4.18 0.74
N SER A 197 -10.88 3.78 0.92
CA SER A 197 -9.73 4.50 0.37
C SER A 197 -9.23 3.96 -0.97
N GLY A 198 -9.89 2.91 -1.54
CA GLY A 198 -9.40 2.37 -2.79
C GLY A 198 -10.18 1.17 -3.32
N ILE A 199 -9.56 0.48 -4.27
CA ILE A 199 -10.11 -0.67 -4.98
C ILE A 199 -9.25 -1.90 -4.68
N ILE A 200 -9.90 -2.99 -4.26
CA ILE A 200 -9.26 -4.29 -4.07
C ILE A 200 -9.39 -5.05 -5.39
N VAL A 201 -8.28 -5.16 -6.10
CA VAL A 201 -8.21 -5.85 -7.38
C VAL A 201 -8.09 -7.35 -7.13
N LYS A 202 -9.02 -8.15 -7.67
CA LYS A 202 -9.08 -9.60 -7.42
C LYS A 202 -7.93 -10.33 -8.12
N ASP A 203 -7.79 -10.09 -9.41
CA ASP A 203 -6.87 -10.78 -10.30
C ASP A 203 -6.48 -9.89 -11.50
N SER A 204 -5.72 -10.42 -12.43
CA SER A 204 -5.25 -9.72 -13.63
C SER A 204 -6.37 -9.27 -14.57
N ILE A 205 -7.48 -10.03 -14.65
CA ILE A 205 -8.62 -9.68 -15.50
C ILE A 205 -9.35 -8.47 -14.92
N HIS A 206 -9.59 -8.50 -13.61
CA HIS A 206 -10.18 -7.38 -12.88
C HIS A 206 -9.29 -6.13 -12.96
N LEU A 207 -7.95 -6.29 -12.95
CA LEU A 207 -7.04 -5.15 -13.10
C LEU A 207 -7.28 -4.39 -14.41
N LEU A 208 -7.44 -5.10 -15.52
CA LEU A 208 -7.68 -4.45 -16.83
C LEU A 208 -8.94 -3.59 -16.80
N THR A 209 -10.01 -4.08 -16.20
CA THR A 209 -11.26 -3.33 -16.03
C THR A 209 -11.03 -2.09 -15.16
N VAL A 210 -10.37 -2.24 -14.02
CA VAL A 210 -10.06 -1.12 -13.10
C VAL A 210 -9.21 -0.05 -13.77
N LEU A 211 -8.18 -0.43 -14.55
CA LEU A 211 -7.38 0.55 -15.31
C LEU A 211 -8.22 1.33 -16.32
N ALA A 212 -9.14 0.66 -17.03
CA ALA A 212 -10.01 1.32 -17.99
C ALA A 212 -11.02 2.27 -17.31
N GLU A 213 -11.61 1.86 -16.19
CA GLU A 213 -12.54 2.68 -15.41
C GLU A 213 -11.86 3.93 -14.84
N LEU A 214 -10.67 3.79 -14.23
CA LEU A 214 -9.90 4.91 -13.71
C LEU A 214 -9.43 5.86 -14.82
N TYR A 215 -9.09 5.31 -15.99
CA TYR A 215 -8.73 6.15 -17.13
C TYR A 215 -9.92 6.93 -17.67
N ALA A 216 -11.09 6.32 -17.74
CA ALA A 216 -12.33 7.00 -18.12
C ALA A 216 -12.73 8.11 -17.12
N GLU A 217 -12.59 7.85 -15.79
CA GLU A 217 -12.80 8.86 -14.75
C GLU A 217 -11.82 10.03 -14.94
N PHE A 218 -10.53 9.74 -15.16
CA PHE A 218 -9.50 10.75 -15.39
C PHE A 218 -9.77 11.58 -16.67
N GLN A 219 -10.17 10.95 -17.77
CA GLN A 219 -10.52 11.67 -19.00
C GLN A 219 -11.71 12.62 -18.82
N ALA A 220 -12.67 12.24 -17.99
CA ALA A 220 -13.86 13.04 -17.74
C ALA A 220 -13.61 14.21 -16.76
N THR A 221 -12.71 14.04 -15.79
CA THR A 221 -12.60 14.96 -14.63
C THR A 221 -11.21 15.60 -14.48
N GLY A 222 -10.18 15.05 -15.11
CA GLY A 222 -8.77 15.43 -14.93
C GLY A 222 -8.16 14.99 -13.59
N GLN A 223 -8.88 14.22 -12.79
CA GLN A 223 -8.44 13.73 -11.48
C GLN A 223 -9.13 12.42 -11.11
N ILE A 224 -8.69 11.79 -10.03
CA ILE A 224 -9.32 10.58 -9.47
C ILE A 224 -9.88 10.90 -8.10
N ALA A 225 -11.18 10.71 -7.91
CA ALA A 225 -11.84 10.95 -6.64
C ALA A 225 -11.46 9.89 -5.59
N CYS A 226 -11.30 10.32 -4.34
CA CYS A 226 -11.06 9.42 -3.20
C CYS A 226 -11.95 9.85 -2.02
N ASP A 227 -13.04 9.13 -1.78
CA ASP A 227 -14.03 9.42 -0.73
C ASP A 227 -13.69 8.68 0.58
N SER A 228 -12.42 8.74 0.99
CA SER A 228 -11.95 8.06 2.19
C SER A 228 -12.48 8.70 3.47
N HIS A 229 -12.81 7.85 4.46
CA HIS A 229 -13.34 8.27 5.77
C HIS A 229 -12.64 7.53 6.92
N GLY A 230 -12.77 8.06 8.15
CA GLY A 230 -12.17 7.44 9.35
C GLY A 230 -10.65 7.37 9.35
N VAL A 231 -10.00 8.12 8.45
CA VAL A 231 -8.55 8.08 8.21
C VAL A 231 -7.77 8.61 9.41
N GLU A 232 -8.32 9.56 10.13
CA GLU A 232 -7.67 10.29 11.21
C GLU A 232 -7.17 9.38 12.33
N LYS A 233 -7.90 8.28 12.60
CA LYS A 233 -7.53 7.30 13.64
C LYS A 233 -6.19 6.61 13.38
N TYR A 234 -5.70 6.64 12.13
CA TYR A 234 -4.40 6.11 11.71
C TYR A 234 -3.28 7.16 11.72
N SER A 235 -3.53 8.36 12.26
CA SER A 235 -2.45 9.32 12.49
C SER A 235 -1.58 8.90 13.67
N ARG A 236 -0.26 9.11 13.57
CA ARG A 236 0.67 8.86 14.68
C ARG A 236 0.31 9.65 15.93
N LYS A 237 -0.23 10.86 15.76
CA LYS A 237 -0.69 11.69 16.87
C LYS A 237 -1.73 10.94 17.71
N ILE A 238 -2.82 10.47 17.10
CA ILE A 238 -3.88 9.73 17.80
C ILE A 238 -3.36 8.41 18.37
N GLN A 239 -2.44 7.74 17.69
CA GLN A 239 -1.82 6.51 18.19
C GLN A 239 -0.99 6.75 19.46
N VAL A 240 -0.29 7.88 19.53
CA VAL A 240 0.50 8.27 20.72
C VAL A 240 -0.42 8.72 21.86
N GLU A 241 -1.48 9.46 21.58
CA GLU A 241 -2.48 9.85 22.60
C GLU A 241 -3.10 8.61 23.27
N ARG A 242 -3.55 7.64 22.50
CA ARG A 242 -4.07 6.35 23.01
C ARG A 242 -3.03 5.58 23.83
N LEU A 243 -1.76 5.59 23.41
CA LEU A 243 -0.69 4.97 24.19
C LEU A 243 -0.48 5.67 25.52
N ALA A 244 -0.51 7.00 25.54
CA ALA A 244 -0.35 7.78 26.77
C ALA A 244 -1.49 7.51 27.78
N GLU A 245 -2.72 7.36 27.31
CA GLU A 245 -3.87 6.97 28.15
C GLU A 245 -3.64 5.57 28.75
N LEU A 246 -3.27 4.59 27.93
CA LEU A 246 -2.97 3.24 28.39
C LEU A 246 -1.88 3.21 29.47
N ILE A 247 -0.78 3.95 29.27
CA ILE A 247 0.31 4.03 30.26
C ILE A 247 -0.16 4.62 31.58
N LYS A 248 -1.03 5.63 31.55
CA LYS A 248 -1.62 6.22 32.77
C LYS A 248 -2.48 5.22 33.53
N GLU A 249 -3.29 4.44 32.82
CA GLU A 249 -4.12 3.39 33.43
C GLU A 249 -3.25 2.33 34.14
N PHE A 250 -2.17 1.89 33.49
CA PHE A 250 -1.22 0.95 34.10
C PHE A 250 -0.42 1.53 35.27
N ALA A 251 -0.11 2.82 35.25
CA ALA A 251 0.62 3.46 36.35
C ALA A 251 -0.28 3.72 37.57
N ALA A 252 -1.61 3.70 37.41
CA ALA A 252 -2.59 3.89 38.49
C ALA A 252 -3.08 2.56 39.10
N SER A 253 -2.80 1.42 38.48
CA SER A 253 -3.12 0.06 38.94
C SER A 253 -1.95 -0.57 39.72
#